data_8c4e4be0db76d79bc42ad685ac0df14f
#
_entry.id   8c4e4be0db76d79bc42ad685ac0df14f
#
_cell.length_a   1.000
_cell.length_b   1.000
_cell.length_c   1.000
_cell.angle_alpha   90.00
_cell.angle_beta   90.00
_cell.angle_gamma   90.00
#
_symmetry.space_group_name_H-M   'P 1'
#
loop_
_entity.id
_entity.type
_entity.pdbx_description
1 polymer ?
#
loop_
_entity_poly.entity_id
_entity_poly.type
_entity_poly.pdbx_seq_one_letter_code
_entity_poly.pdbx_strand_id
1 'polypeptide(L)'
;IFGFFQSIEDSDSQLFQDLTIRDTDIDYDIVYVNWDNGTDYIQRNAYVLEEVIKWVNERKAVAGSTEPNVVLGQSMGGLVARYALKDMENDTDLNHDTSLYISHDAPHQGAHIPLGILHMGRHIVNEFIQTPLGNINIPINGTGSYGLSTIDDILDAPAVNQMLINNVDTNGNRT
;
A
#
# COMPACT_ATOMS: atom_id res chain seq x y z
N ILE A 1 8.79 -6.68 5.20
CA ILE A 1 9.10 -5.94 6.44
C ILE A 1 10.49 -5.34 6.32
N PHE A 2 11.54 -6.13 6.14
CA PHE A 2 12.92 -5.63 6.08
C PHE A 2 13.15 -4.58 5.00
N GLY A 3 12.56 -4.70 3.81
CA GLY A 3 12.74 -3.75 2.71
C GLY A 3 12.19 -2.35 2.99
N PHE A 4 11.08 -2.24 3.71
CA PHE A 4 10.50 -0.95 4.11
C PHE A 4 11.41 -0.24 5.13
N PHE A 5 11.79 -0.93 6.20
CA PHE A 5 12.68 -0.35 7.20
C PHE A 5 14.07 -0.04 6.61
N GLN A 6 14.59 -0.92 5.75
CA GLN A 6 15.87 -0.68 5.08
C GLN A 6 15.82 0.54 4.16
N SER A 7 14.72 0.80 3.46
CA SER A 7 14.56 2.02 2.64
C SER A 7 14.52 3.31 3.46
N ILE A 8 14.11 3.23 4.73
CA ILE A 8 14.10 4.35 5.65
C ILE A 8 15.48 4.51 6.32
N GLU A 9 16.17 3.42 6.62
CA GLU A 9 17.48 3.41 7.28
C GLU A 9 18.65 3.69 6.34
N ASP A 10 18.54 3.38 5.04
CA ASP A 10 19.59 3.67 4.03
C ASP A 10 19.87 5.17 3.81
N SER A 11 19.10 6.05 4.48
CA SER A 11 19.22 7.51 4.38
C SER A 11 19.87 8.18 5.60
N ASP A 12 20.75 7.53 6.35
CA ASP A 12 21.29 8.01 7.63
C ASP A 12 20.23 8.22 8.74
N SER A 13 19.00 7.74 8.54
CA SER A 13 17.97 7.79 9.58
C SER A 13 18.04 6.52 10.42
N GLN A 14 18.04 6.69 11.73
CA GLN A 14 17.92 5.61 12.70
C GLN A 14 16.46 5.49 13.19
N LEU A 15 15.49 5.81 12.35
CA LEU A 15 14.09 5.95 12.75
C LEU A 15 13.57 4.71 13.50
N PHE A 16 13.90 3.51 13.03
CA PHE A 16 13.48 2.29 13.71
C PHE A 16 14.12 2.16 15.10
N GLN A 17 15.40 2.50 15.20
CA GLN A 17 16.10 2.48 16.49
C GLN A 17 15.56 3.56 17.41
N ASP A 18 15.35 4.79 16.89
CA ASP A 18 14.82 5.92 17.67
C ASP A 18 13.42 5.64 18.20
N LEU A 19 12.61 4.88 17.47
CA LEU A 19 11.25 4.51 17.91
C LEU A 19 11.23 3.32 18.88
N THR A 20 12.25 2.44 18.86
CA THR A 20 12.22 1.16 19.60
C THR A 20 13.29 1.01 20.67
N ILE A 21 14.27 1.93 20.75
CA ILE A 21 15.31 1.89 21.77
C ILE A 21 14.77 2.40 23.09
N ARG A 22 14.74 1.51 24.08
CA ARG A 22 14.20 1.73 25.43
C ARG A 22 15.03 2.64 26.36
N ASP A 23 15.90 3.47 25.82
CA ASP A 23 16.74 4.41 26.59
C ASP A 23 16.18 5.84 26.64
N THR A 24 15.02 6.06 26.03
CA THR A 24 14.32 7.36 26.02
C THR A 24 12.93 7.21 26.65
N ASP A 25 12.34 8.31 27.10
CA ASP A 25 10.95 8.34 27.59
C ASP A 25 9.89 8.01 26.50
N ILE A 26 10.34 7.69 25.27
CA ILE A 26 9.51 7.35 24.12
C ILE A 26 9.87 5.94 23.67
N ASP A 27 8.97 5.00 23.88
CA ASP A 27 9.14 3.58 23.50
C ASP A 27 7.86 3.15 22.76
N TYR A 28 8.00 2.85 21.45
CA TYR A 28 6.90 2.41 20.62
C TYR A 28 7.00 0.92 20.33
N ASP A 29 5.89 0.22 20.52
CA ASP A 29 5.70 -1.10 19.88
C ASP A 29 5.25 -0.87 18.43
N ILE A 30 5.95 -1.50 17.47
CA ILE A 30 5.66 -1.36 16.06
C ILE A 30 4.87 -2.56 15.56
N VAL A 31 3.69 -2.29 15.01
CA VAL A 31 2.85 -3.28 14.31
C VAL A 31 2.88 -3.00 12.83
N TYR A 32 3.45 -3.94 12.06
CA TYR A 32 3.48 -3.87 10.61
C TYR A 32 2.33 -4.70 10.03
N VAL A 33 1.49 -4.06 9.22
CA VAL A 33 0.34 -4.72 8.58
C VAL A 33 0.72 -5.11 7.15
N ASN A 34 0.58 -6.40 6.84
CA ASN A 34 0.74 -6.93 5.50
C ASN A 34 -0.54 -7.66 5.08
N TRP A 35 -0.98 -7.46 3.85
CA TRP A 35 -2.18 -8.08 3.29
C TRP A 35 -1.80 -9.25 2.37
N ASP A 36 -2.57 -10.32 2.40
CA ASP A 36 -2.41 -11.45 1.46
C ASP A 36 -2.62 -10.99 0.02
N ASN A 37 -3.59 -10.10 -0.19
CA ASN A 37 -3.82 -9.43 -1.46
C ASN A 37 -3.83 -7.91 -1.27
N GLY A 38 -2.65 -7.29 -1.32
CA GLY A 38 -2.50 -5.84 -1.18
C GLY A 38 -3.14 -5.03 -2.31
N THR A 39 -3.40 -5.64 -3.47
CA THR A 39 -4.00 -4.98 -4.64
C THR A 39 -5.51 -5.14 -4.74
N ASP A 40 -6.16 -5.79 -3.77
CA ASP A 40 -7.63 -5.84 -3.69
C ASP A 40 -8.22 -4.44 -3.39
N TYR A 41 -9.54 -4.33 -3.38
CA TYR A 41 -10.23 -3.07 -3.08
C TYR A 41 -9.69 -2.40 -1.81
N ILE A 42 -9.46 -1.08 -1.89
CA ILE A 42 -8.97 -0.28 -0.75
C ILE A 42 -9.83 -0.50 0.49
N GLN A 43 -11.15 -0.57 0.33
CA GLN A 43 -12.10 -0.78 1.42
C GLN A 43 -11.90 -2.14 2.11
N ARG A 44 -11.64 -3.21 1.34
CA ARG A 44 -11.41 -4.55 1.92
C ARG A 44 -10.14 -4.58 2.75
N ASN A 45 -9.08 -3.96 2.23
CA ASN A 45 -7.83 -3.82 2.96
C ASN A 45 -8.00 -2.92 4.20
N ALA A 46 -8.87 -1.91 4.13
CA ALA A 46 -9.19 -1.06 5.27
C ALA A 46 -9.90 -1.82 6.39
N TYR A 47 -10.86 -2.68 6.09
CA TYR A 47 -11.52 -3.51 7.10
C TYR A 47 -10.55 -4.47 7.80
N VAL A 48 -9.54 -4.97 7.10
CA VAL A 48 -8.46 -5.75 7.75
C VAL A 48 -7.68 -4.85 8.72
N LEU A 49 -7.37 -3.60 8.34
CA LEU A 49 -6.68 -2.66 9.21
C LEU A 49 -7.52 -2.30 10.45
N GLU A 50 -8.83 -2.15 10.32
CA GLU A 50 -9.74 -1.94 11.45
C GLU A 50 -9.66 -3.08 12.47
N GLU A 51 -9.66 -4.34 12.00
CA GLU A 51 -9.50 -5.49 12.89
C GLU A 51 -8.12 -5.49 13.58
N VAL A 52 -7.07 -5.07 12.88
CA VAL A 52 -5.74 -4.91 13.50
C VAL A 52 -5.76 -3.81 14.56
N ILE A 53 -6.39 -2.67 14.30
CA ILE A 53 -6.51 -1.57 15.28
C ILE A 53 -7.29 -2.02 16.50
N LYS A 54 -8.39 -2.73 16.33
CA LYS A 54 -9.18 -3.32 17.43
C LYS A 54 -8.32 -4.27 18.27
N TRP A 55 -7.59 -5.16 17.61
CA TRP A 55 -6.68 -6.07 18.28
C TRP A 55 -5.58 -5.34 19.06
N VAL A 56 -4.98 -4.29 18.48
CA VAL A 56 -3.97 -3.44 19.17
C VAL A 56 -4.58 -2.83 20.42
N ASN A 57 -5.79 -2.24 20.32
CA ASN A 57 -6.46 -1.60 21.45
C ASN A 57 -6.78 -2.61 22.58
N GLU A 58 -7.18 -3.83 22.22
CA GLU A 58 -7.36 -4.92 23.20
C GLU A 58 -6.05 -5.27 23.91
N ARG A 59 -4.93 -5.34 23.19
CA ARG A 59 -3.60 -5.61 23.76
C ARG A 59 -3.14 -4.50 24.69
N LYS A 60 -3.35 -3.23 24.30
CA LYS A 60 -3.08 -2.07 25.13
C LYS A 60 -3.89 -2.13 26.43
N ALA A 61 -5.19 -2.44 26.34
CA ALA A 61 -6.06 -2.56 27.51
C ALA A 61 -5.56 -3.65 28.49
N VAL A 62 -5.15 -4.82 27.97
CA VAL A 62 -4.57 -5.91 28.79
C VAL A 62 -3.25 -5.48 29.43
N ALA A 63 -2.44 -4.71 28.74
CA ALA A 63 -1.16 -4.19 29.25
C ALA A 63 -1.35 -3.00 30.20
N GLY A 64 -2.56 -2.44 30.31
CA GLY A 64 -2.85 -1.24 31.09
C GLY A 64 -2.32 0.05 30.46
N SER A 65 -2.02 0.03 29.14
CA SER A 65 -1.59 1.23 28.42
C SER A 65 -2.78 2.07 28.00
N THR A 66 -2.67 3.39 28.22
CA THR A 66 -3.64 4.40 27.79
C THR A 66 -3.10 5.28 26.66
N GLU A 67 -1.89 4.98 26.16
CA GLU A 67 -1.27 5.77 25.11
C GLU A 67 -2.00 5.57 23.78
N PRO A 68 -2.30 6.65 23.05
CA PRO A 68 -3.01 6.56 21.77
C PRO A 68 -2.12 5.96 20.68
N ASN A 69 -2.77 5.41 19.65
CA ASN A 69 -2.10 4.88 18.49
C ASN A 69 -1.54 6.00 17.59
N VAL A 70 -0.45 5.69 16.88
CA VAL A 70 0.03 6.42 15.70
C VAL A 70 -0.11 5.50 14.49
N VAL A 71 -0.80 5.97 13.47
CA VAL A 71 -1.00 5.20 12.24
C VAL A 71 -0.22 5.86 11.11
N LEU A 72 0.70 5.12 10.48
CA LEU A 72 1.44 5.55 9.30
C LEU A 72 1.03 4.73 8.09
N GLY A 73 0.60 5.41 7.04
CA GLY A 73 0.26 4.80 5.76
C GLY A 73 1.10 5.39 4.62
N GLN A 74 1.87 4.53 3.93
CA GLN A 74 2.65 4.93 2.77
C GLN A 74 1.91 4.60 1.48
N SER A 75 1.93 5.53 0.49
CA SER A 75 1.32 5.35 -0.82
C SER A 75 -0.15 4.91 -0.70
N MET A 76 -0.54 3.79 -1.29
CA MET A 76 -1.87 3.19 -1.15
C MET A 76 -2.23 2.94 0.32
N GLY A 77 -1.26 2.59 1.17
CA GLY A 77 -1.49 2.38 2.61
C GLY A 77 -2.03 3.62 3.31
N GLY A 78 -1.72 4.82 2.80
CA GLY A 78 -2.34 6.06 3.29
C GLY A 78 -3.84 6.13 2.98
N LEU A 79 -4.26 5.69 1.79
CA LEU A 79 -5.69 5.63 1.45
C LEU A 79 -6.42 4.59 2.31
N VAL A 80 -5.84 3.41 2.47
CA VAL A 80 -6.35 2.33 3.31
C VAL A 80 -6.53 2.81 4.75
N ALA A 81 -5.48 3.43 5.32
CA ALA A 81 -5.52 3.94 6.70
C ALA A 81 -6.55 5.04 6.86
N ARG A 82 -6.63 5.99 5.92
CA ARG A 82 -7.63 7.06 5.97
C ARG A 82 -9.05 6.51 5.92
N TYR A 83 -9.28 5.51 5.06
CA TYR A 83 -10.61 4.88 4.96
C TYR A 83 -10.96 4.19 6.27
N ALA A 84 -10.08 3.32 6.80
CA ALA A 84 -10.31 2.59 8.03
C ALA A 84 -10.61 3.52 9.21
N LEU A 85 -9.76 4.53 9.44
CA LEU A 85 -9.97 5.48 10.54
C LEU A 85 -11.29 6.22 10.39
N LYS A 86 -11.63 6.64 9.15
CA LYS A 86 -12.88 7.38 8.91
C LYS A 86 -14.12 6.49 9.04
N ASP A 87 -14.04 5.23 8.66
CA ASP A 87 -15.12 4.27 8.82
C ASP A 87 -15.38 4.00 10.31
N MET A 88 -14.31 3.77 11.09
CA MET A 88 -14.39 3.62 12.54
C MET A 88 -14.95 4.86 13.26
N GLU A 89 -14.63 6.09 12.79
CA GLU A 89 -15.22 7.32 13.34
C GLU A 89 -16.75 7.44 13.09
N ASN A 90 -17.23 6.84 12.00
CA ASN A 90 -18.66 6.88 11.66
C ASN A 90 -19.48 5.84 12.45
N ASP A 91 -18.84 4.85 13.04
CA ASP A 91 -19.44 3.85 13.89
C ASP A 91 -19.25 4.23 15.37
N THR A 92 -20.36 4.51 16.07
CA THR A 92 -20.33 4.95 17.47
C THR A 92 -19.82 3.88 18.45
N ASP A 93 -19.82 2.62 18.02
CA ASP A 93 -19.38 1.48 18.83
C ASP A 93 -17.89 1.17 18.64
N LEU A 94 -17.24 1.84 17.67
CA LEU A 94 -15.83 1.67 17.37
C LEU A 94 -14.99 2.86 17.81
N ASN A 95 -13.84 2.57 18.38
CA ASN A 95 -12.82 3.57 18.72
C ASN A 95 -11.47 3.12 18.21
N HIS A 96 -10.89 3.90 17.27
CA HIS A 96 -9.56 3.60 16.75
C HIS A 96 -8.43 4.05 17.69
N ASP A 97 -8.71 4.89 18.68
CA ASP A 97 -7.75 5.41 19.67
C ASP A 97 -6.45 5.92 19.01
N THR A 98 -6.58 6.63 17.89
CA THR A 98 -5.45 7.16 17.11
C THR A 98 -5.36 8.68 17.31
N SER A 99 -4.22 9.15 17.82
CA SER A 99 -3.94 10.59 17.99
C SER A 99 -3.26 11.22 16.79
N LEU A 100 -2.55 10.42 15.99
CA LEU A 100 -1.80 10.90 14.83
C LEU A 100 -1.92 9.92 13.68
N TYR A 101 -2.36 10.43 12.54
CA TYR A 101 -2.31 9.75 11.27
C TYR A 101 -1.28 10.41 10.35
N ILE A 102 -0.28 9.65 9.91
CA ILE A 102 0.76 10.10 8.99
C ILE A 102 0.50 9.48 7.63
N SER A 103 0.23 10.33 6.65
CA SER A 103 0.05 9.93 5.26
C SER A 103 1.30 10.28 4.46
N HIS A 104 2.11 9.27 4.13
CA HIS A 104 3.35 9.45 3.42
C HIS A 104 3.16 9.15 1.93
N ASP A 105 3.21 10.20 1.11
CA ASP A 105 3.11 10.14 -0.35
C ASP A 105 1.91 9.33 -0.86
N ALA A 106 0.71 9.62 -0.32
CA ALA A 106 -0.52 8.92 -0.67
C ALA A 106 -1.38 9.72 -1.66
N PRO A 107 -1.92 9.09 -2.71
CA PRO A 107 -2.67 9.78 -3.76
C PRO A 107 -4.14 10.03 -3.36
N HIS A 108 -4.38 10.86 -2.33
CA HIS A 108 -5.73 11.15 -1.81
C HIS A 108 -6.69 11.79 -2.81
N GLN A 109 -6.19 12.42 -3.85
CA GLN A 109 -6.98 13.02 -4.93
C GLN A 109 -6.86 12.22 -6.24
N GLY A 110 -6.35 11.01 -6.14
CA GLY A 110 -6.04 10.15 -7.27
C GLY A 110 -4.63 10.38 -7.83
N ALA A 111 -4.11 9.35 -8.47
CA ALA A 111 -2.78 9.37 -9.08
C ALA A 111 -2.88 9.75 -10.56
N HIS A 112 -2.11 10.78 -10.96
CA HIS A 112 -1.93 11.17 -12.36
C HIS A 112 -0.72 10.46 -12.95
N ILE A 113 -0.95 9.30 -13.56
CA ILE A 113 0.08 8.63 -14.38
C ILE A 113 -0.13 9.03 -15.84
N PRO A 114 0.90 9.52 -16.55
CA PRO A 114 0.78 9.84 -17.98
C PRO A 114 0.29 8.63 -18.77
N LEU A 115 -0.77 8.79 -19.57
CA LEU A 115 -1.35 7.71 -20.36
C LEU A 115 -0.32 6.99 -21.24
N GLY A 116 0.68 7.73 -21.75
CA GLY A 116 1.77 7.13 -22.52
C GLY A 116 2.59 6.09 -21.73
N ILE A 117 2.73 6.25 -20.41
CA ILE A 117 3.41 5.27 -19.55
C ILE A 117 2.51 4.05 -19.35
N LEU A 118 1.21 4.26 -19.14
CA LEU A 118 0.24 3.16 -19.02
C LEU A 118 0.15 2.36 -20.32
N HIS A 119 0.07 3.03 -21.46
CA HIS A 119 0.11 2.40 -22.77
C HIS A 119 1.41 1.63 -23.00
N MET A 120 2.55 2.23 -22.66
CA MET A 120 3.85 1.56 -22.78
C MET A 120 3.91 0.30 -21.91
N GLY A 121 3.38 0.34 -20.68
CA GLY A 121 3.30 -0.82 -19.80
C GLY A 121 2.48 -1.95 -20.42
N ARG A 122 1.28 -1.63 -20.89
CA ARG A 122 0.41 -2.58 -21.60
C ARG A 122 1.08 -3.15 -22.88
N HIS A 123 1.72 -2.28 -23.65
CA HIS A 123 2.38 -2.64 -24.90
C HIS A 123 3.56 -3.59 -24.66
N ILE A 124 4.41 -3.32 -23.69
CA ILE A 124 5.58 -4.17 -23.38
C ILE A 124 5.16 -5.58 -22.97
N VAL A 125 4.02 -5.72 -22.29
CA VAL A 125 3.56 -7.03 -21.80
C VAL A 125 2.87 -7.84 -22.88
N ASN A 126 2.14 -7.17 -23.79
CA ASN A 126 1.27 -7.83 -24.76
C ASN A 126 1.87 -7.94 -26.15
N GLU A 127 3.08 -7.39 -26.41
CA GLU A 127 3.60 -7.34 -27.76
C GLU A 127 4.68 -8.34 -28.10
N PHE A 128 4.46 -8.91 -29.26
CA PHE A 128 5.43 -9.68 -30.01
C PHE A 128 6.24 -8.73 -30.90
N ILE A 129 7.55 -8.86 -30.92
CA ILE A 129 8.33 -8.25 -32.01
C ILE A 129 8.06 -9.07 -33.27
N GLN A 130 7.30 -8.48 -34.17
CA GLN A 130 7.12 -9.08 -35.53
C GLN A 130 8.42 -8.95 -36.30
N THR A 131 9.02 -10.09 -36.60
CA THR A 131 10.18 -10.15 -37.48
C THR A 131 9.79 -10.86 -38.77
N PRO A 132 10.55 -10.67 -39.87
CA PRO A 132 10.35 -11.42 -41.14
C PRO A 132 10.43 -12.94 -40.99
N LEU A 133 10.94 -13.44 -39.86
CA LEU A 133 11.12 -14.86 -39.53
C LEU A 133 10.07 -15.40 -38.56
N GLY A 134 9.09 -14.55 -38.14
CA GLY A 134 8.05 -14.92 -37.20
C GLY A 134 8.01 -13.98 -35.99
N ASN A 135 7.03 -14.19 -35.13
CA ASN A 135 6.86 -13.39 -33.90
C ASN A 135 7.84 -13.87 -32.83
N ILE A 136 8.66 -12.97 -32.32
CA ILE A 136 9.49 -13.20 -31.14
C ILE A 136 8.72 -12.75 -29.91
N ASN A 137 8.28 -13.72 -29.13
CA ASN A 137 7.72 -13.44 -27.80
C ASN A 137 8.89 -13.11 -26.88
N ILE A 138 8.94 -11.89 -26.37
CA ILE A 138 9.89 -11.51 -25.32
C ILE A 138 9.11 -11.55 -24.00
N PRO A 139 9.14 -12.68 -23.28
CA PRO A 139 8.59 -12.70 -21.94
C PRO A 139 9.51 -11.83 -21.10
N ILE A 140 9.07 -10.62 -20.76
CA ILE A 140 9.68 -9.87 -19.66
C ILE A 140 9.21 -10.55 -18.37
N ASN A 141 9.73 -11.73 -18.12
CA ASN A 141 9.63 -12.38 -16.84
C ASN A 141 10.51 -11.59 -15.87
N GLY A 142 9.92 -10.57 -15.28
CA GLY A 142 10.48 -9.95 -14.08
C GLY A 142 10.49 -11.02 -12.98
N THR A 143 11.56 -11.79 -12.91
CA THR A 143 11.88 -12.64 -11.75
C THR A 143 12.31 -11.75 -10.59
N GLY A 144 11.53 -10.74 -10.27
CA GLY A 144 11.66 -9.94 -9.07
C GLY A 144 10.78 -10.52 -7.97
N SER A 145 11.23 -10.39 -6.75
CA SER A 145 10.68 -10.90 -5.50
C SER A 145 9.21 -10.50 -5.19
N TYR A 146 8.51 -9.88 -6.10
CA TYR A 146 7.13 -9.39 -5.98
C TYR A 146 6.14 -10.03 -6.95
N GLY A 147 6.52 -11.13 -7.62
CA GLY A 147 5.56 -11.86 -8.45
C GLY A 147 4.73 -10.95 -9.37
N LEU A 148 5.40 -10.03 -10.08
CA LEU A 148 4.78 -9.28 -11.18
C LEU A 148 4.46 -10.28 -12.27
N SER A 149 3.40 -11.05 -12.07
CA SER A 149 2.99 -12.04 -13.05
C SER A 149 2.70 -11.38 -14.38
N THR A 150 2.15 -10.18 -14.36
CA THR A 150 2.07 -9.29 -15.52
C THR A 150 1.79 -7.85 -15.07
N ILE A 151 2.29 -6.86 -15.80
CA ILE A 151 1.90 -5.44 -15.60
C ILE A 151 0.38 -5.30 -15.77
N ASP A 152 -0.25 -6.10 -16.62
CA ASP A 152 -1.70 -6.13 -16.82
C ASP A 152 -2.44 -6.48 -15.55
N ASP A 153 -2.01 -7.51 -14.80
CA ASP A 153 -2.66 -7.88 -13.54
C ASP A 153 -2.64 -6.73 -12.52
N ILE A 154 -1.54 -5.95 -12.51
CA ILE A 154 -1.43 -4.78 -11.67
C ILE A 154 -2.34 -3.64 -12.15
N LEU A 155 -2.31 -3.33 -13.46
CA LEU A 155 -3.11 -2.24 -14.01
C LEU A 155 -4.62 -2.53 -13.94
N ASP A 156 -5.01 -3.80 -13.93
CA ASP A 156 -6.40 -4.24 -13.78
C ASP A 156 -6.81 -4.48 -12.32
N ALA A 157 -5.86 -4.40 -11.39
CA ALA A 157 -6.14 -4.61 -9.98
C ALA A 157 -7.14 -3.58 -9.43
N PRO A 158 -8.08 -3.99 -8.55
CA PRO A 158 -9.11 -3.11 -8.01
C PRO A 158 -8.55 -1.85 -7.34
N ALA A 159 -7.52 -1.99 -6.52
CA ALA A 159 -6.90 -0.86 -5.82
C ALA A 159 -6.27 0.14 -6.80
N VAL A 160 -5.62 -0.35 -7.86
CA VAL A 160 -5.00 0.52 -8.88
C VAL A 160 -6.08 1.29 -9.64
N ASN A 161 -7.18 0.62 -10.03
CA ASN A 161 -8.31 1.30 -10.68
C ASN A 161 -8.97 2.33 -9.77
N GLN A 162 -8.98 2.12 -8.46
CA GLN A 162 -9.50 3.11 -7.50
C GLN A 162 -8.55 4.30 -7.30
N MET A 163 -7.25 4.11 -7.50
CA MET A 163 -6.24 5.17 -7.32
C MET A 163 -6.01 5.99 -8.57
N LEU A 164 -6.10 5.42 -9.76
CA LEU A 164 -5.81 6.12 -11.01
C LEU A 164 -6.95 7.05 -11.41
N ILE A 165 -6.64 8.30 -11.75
CA ILE A 165 -7.62 9.25 -12.33
C ILE A 165 -7.97 8.84 -13.76
N ASN A 166 -7.01 8.27 -14.47
CA ASN A 166 -7.20 7.73 -15.81
C ASN A 166 -6.47 6.38 -15.88
N ASN A 167 -7.11 5.41 -16.48
CA ASN A 167 -6.50 4.13 -16.77
C ASN A 167 -6.62 3.81 -18.27
N VAL A 168 -5.98 2.73 -18.70
CA VAL A 168 -6.01 2.23 -20.09
C VAL A 168 -6.38 0.76 -20.02
N ASP A 169 -7.44 0.37 -20.73
CA ASP A 169 -7.85 -1.03 -20.82
C ASP A 169 -6.88 -1.85 -21.68
N THR A 170 -7.09 -3.16 -21.75
CA THR A 170 -6.27 -4.08 -22.55
C THR A 170 -6.33 -3.82 -24.06
N ASN A 171 -7.32 -3.04 -24.53
CA ASN A 171 -7.48 -2.63 -25.93
C ASN A 171 -6.87 -1.24 -26.20
N GLY A 172 -6.28 -0.61 -25.18
CA GLY A 172 -5.68 0.71 -25.30
C GLY A 172 -6.68 1.87 -25.20
N ASN A 173 -7.94 1.63 -24.77
CA ASN A 173 -8.91 2.70 -24.58
C ASN A 173 -8.75 3.30 -23.18
N ARG A 174 -8.94 4.61 -23.08
CA ARG A 174 -8.97 5.30 -21.79
C ARG A 174 -10.25 4.91 -21.03
N THR A 175 -10.09 4.52 -19.77
CA THR A 175 -11.17 4.21 -18.84
C THR A 175 -11.18 5.17 -17.66
#